data_93b87f4f6b3b22f51c6e60f6b259ab18
#
_entry.id   93b87f4f6b3b22f51c6e60f6b259ab18
#
_cell.length_a   1.000
_cell.length_b   1.000
_cell.length_c   1.000
_cell.angle_alpha   90.00
_cell.angle_beta   90.00
_cell.angle_gamma   90.00
#
_symmetry.space_group_name_H-M   'P 1'
#
loop_
_entity.id
_entity.type
_entity.pdbx_description
1 polymer ?
#
loop_
_entity_poly.entity_id
_entity_poly.type
_entity_poly.pdbx_seq_one_letter_code
_entity_poly.pdbx_strand_id
1 'polypeptide(L)' 'MARLTDAVRKGIDAVPNVSALAKAAGVSQSLLARIQTGERQATPAVARKVAQALIVWGAKAVRAAGRIRQAIART' A
#
# COMPACT_ATOMS: atom_id res chain seq x y z
N MET A 1 6.02 17.48 -7.40
CA MET A 1 6.81 16.71 -8.35
C MET A 1 6.11 15.43 -8.73
N ALA A 2 6.01 15.21 -10.02
CA ALA A 2 5.28 14.08 -10.58
C ALA A 2 5.83 12.73 -10.10
N ARG A 3 7.13 12.61 -9.88
CA ARG A 3 7.77 11.35 -9.47
C ARG A 3 7.22 10.76 -8.18
N LEU A 4 7.07 11.60 -7.15
CA LEU A 4 6.58 11.14 -5.85
C LEU A 4 5.12 10.73 -5.95
N THR A 5 4.32 11.55 -6.61
CA THR A 5 2.90 11.27 -6.84
C THR A 5 2.72 9.99 -7.66
N ASP A 6 3.50 9.82 -8.71
CA ASP A 6 3.44 8.62 -9.55
C ASP A 6 3.83 7.36 -8.77
N ALA A 7 4.84 7.44 -7.91
CA ALA A 7 5.24 6.31 -7.09
C ALA A 7 4.13 5.92 -6.10
N VAL A 8 3.49 6.91 -5.49
CA VAL A 8 2.36 6.66 -4.57
C VAL A 8 1.17 6.06 -5.33
N ARG A 9 0.85 6.57 -6.52
CA ARG A 9 -0.22 6.03 -7.36
C ARG A 9 0.02 4.57 -7.71
N LYS A 10 1.24 4.22 -8.09
CA LYS A 10 1.59 2.83 -8.38
C LYS A 10 1.43 1.93 -7.14
N GLY A 11 1.80 2.44 -5.97
CA GLY A 11 1.59 1.72 -4.72
C GLY A 11 0.12 1.50 -4.41
N ILE A 12 -0.72 2.52 -4.63
CA ILE A 12 -2.17 2.41 -4.46
C ILE A 12 -2.75 1.37 -5.42
N ASP A 13 -2.32 1.39 -6.68
CA ASP A 13 -2.81 0.46 -7.70
C ASP A 13 -2.37 -0.98 -7.43
N ALA A 14 -1.30 -1.18 -6.69
CA ALA A 14 -0.79 -2.52 -6.37
C ALA A 14 -1.62 -3.24 -5.30
N VAL A 15 -2.50 -2.54 -4.58
CA VAL A 15 -3.31 -3.15 -3.53
C VAL A 15 -4.76 -3.30 -3.99
N PRO A 16 -5.46 -4.36 -3.55
CA PRO A 16 -6.84 -4.59 -3.98
C PRO A 16 -7.86 -3.69 -3.27
N ASN A 17 -7.49 -3.04 -2.17
CA ASN A 17 -8.44 -2.27 -1.35
C ASN A 17 -7.79 -0.99 -0.84
N VAL A 18 -8.15 0.13 -1.49
CA VAL A 18 -7.64 1.46 -1.14
C VAL A 18 -8.10 1.87 0.26
N SER A 19 -9.32 1.52 0.65
CA SER A 19 -9.85 1.83 1.97
C SER A 19 -9.00 1.20 3.08
N ALA A 20 -8.63 -0.06 2.92
CA ALA A 20 -7.79 -0.77 3.88
C ALA A 20 -6.37 -0.18 3.90
N LEU A 21 -5.83 0.21 2.75
CA LEU A 21 -4.53 0.86 2.68
C LEU A 21 -4.54 2.20 3.43
N ALA A 22 -5.57 3.01 3.21
CA ALA A 22 -5.72 4.30 3.88
C ALA A 22 -5.75 4.13 5.40
N LYS A 23 -6.51 3.17 5.88
CA LYS A 23 -6.61 2.85 7.30
C LYS A 23 -5.26 2.41 7.87
N ALA A 24 -4.57 1.52 7.18
CA ALA A 24 -3.26 1.03 7.60
C ALA A 24 -2.20 2.13 7.61
N ALA A 25 -2.26 3.05 6.64
CA ALA A 25 -1.33 4.17 6.55
C ALA A 25 -1.66 5.32 7.49
N GLY A 26 -2.88 5.34 8.04
CA GLY A 26 -3.33 6.43 8.91
C GLY A 26 -3.64 7.72 8.14
N VAL A 27 -4.12 7.59 6.91
CA VAL A 27 -4.54 8.72 6.07
C VAL A 27 -5.99 8.52 5.64
N SER A 28 -6.63 9.60 5.14
CA SER A 28 -8.00 9.47 4.68
C SER A 28 -8.08 8.76 3.33
N GLN A 29 -9.13 7.97 3.14
CA GLN A 29 -9.40 7.30 1.88
C GLN A 29 -9.63 8.33 0.76
N SER A 30 -10.31 9.44 1.08
CA SER A 30 -10.54 10.53 0.12
C SER A 30 -9.24 11.11 -0.39
N LEU A 31 -8.24 11.27 0.47
CA LEU A 31 -6.93 11.77 0.07
C LEU A 31 -6.26 10.82 -0.92
N LEU A 32 -6.25 9.53 -0.63
CA LEU A 32 -5.66 8.55 -1.54
C LEU A 32 -6.42 8.48 -2.87
N ALA A 33 -7.75 8.57 -2.83
CA ALA A 33 -8.56 8.58 -4.05
C ALA A 33 -8.22 9.80 -4.93
N ARG A 34 -8.04 10.97 -4.33
CA ARG A 34 -7.69 12.18 -5.07
C ARG A 34 -6.27 12.12 -5.65
N ILE A 35 -5.34 11.50 -4.95
CA ILE A 35 -4.00 11.27 -5.48
C ILE A 35 -4.09 10.31 -6.67
N GLN A 36 -4.89 9.26 -6.55
CA GLN A 36 -5.06 8.26 -7.61
C GLN A 36 -5.63 8.88 -8.89
N THR A 37 -6.58 9.80 -8.76
CA THR A 37 -7.20 10.47 -9.92
C THR A 37 -6.39 11.64 -10.45
N GLY A 38 -5.34 12.05 -9.75
CA GLY A 38 -4.51 13.19 -10.14
C GLY A 38 -4.97 14.53 -9.64
N GLU A 39 -6.05 14.57 -8.82
CA GLU A 39 -6.55 15.83 -8.25
C GLU A 39 -5.61 16.42 -7.21
N ARG A 40 -4.85 15.59 -6.51
CA ARG A 40 -3.90 16.03 -5.51
C ARG A 40 -2.57 15.34 -5.70
N GLN A 41 -1.51 16.06 -5.36
CA GLN A 41 -0.16 15.51 -5.35
C GLN A 41 0.13 14.90 -3.98
N ALA A 42 0.92 13.83 -3.98
CA ALA A 42 1.37 13.20 -2.75
C ALA A 42 2.45 14.06 -2.09
N THR A 43 2.31 14.30 -0.80
CA THR A 43 3.36 14.95 -0.02
C THR A 43 4.36 13.90 0.46
N PRO A 44 5.60 14.29 0.82
CA PRO A 44 6.54 13.34 1.41
C PRO A 44 6.01 12.64 2.65
N ALA A 45 5.25 13.34 3.49
CA ALA A 45 4.66 12.74 4.68
C ALA A 45 3.67 11.61 4.34
N VAL A 46 2.78 11.86 3.37
CA VAL A 46 1.83 10.85 2.91
C VAL A 46 2.56 9.69 2.24
N ALA A 47 3.55 9.98 1.42
CA ALA A 47 4.34 8.94 0.75
C ALA A 47 5.01 8.00 1.75
N ARG A 48 5.58 8.54 2.83
CA ARG A 48 6.20 7.71 3.88
C ARG A 48 5.18 6.80 4.56
N LYS A 49 4.00 7.33 4.87
CA LYS A 49 2.93 6.56 5.52
C LYS A 49 2.44 5.43 4.62
N VAL A 50 2.25 5.70 3.35
CA VAL A 50 1.83 4.68 2.38
C VAL A 50 2.92 3.63 2.20
N ALA A 51 4.17 4.05 2.06
CA ALA A 51 5.30 3.13 1.92
C ALA A 51 5.42 2.21 3.13
N GLN A 52 5.28 2.75 4.34
CA GLN A 52 5.35 1.96 5.56
C GLN A 52 4.23 0.94 5.63
N ALA A 53 3.02 1.31 5.25
CA ALA A 53 1.88 0.39 5.23
C ALA A 53 2.12 -0.76 4.24
N LEU A 54 2.64 -0.45 3.06
CA LEU A 54 2.95 -1.46 2.04
C LEU A 54 4.06 -2.40 2.49
N ILE A 55 5.08 -1.89 3.17
CA ILE A 55 6.15 -2.72 3.72
C ILE A 55 5.60 -3.72 4.75
N VAL A 56 4.75 -3.26 5.65
CA VAL A 56 4.12 -4.11 6.66
C VAL A 56 3.26 -5.19 6.01
N TRP A 57 2.44 -4.81 5.04
CA TRP A 57 1.60 -5.75 4.31
C TRP A 57 2.42 -6.77 3.53
N GLY A 58 3.50 -6.31 2.89
CA GLY A 58 4.41 -7.21 2.18
C GLY A 58 5.03 -8.25 3.10
N ALA A 59 5.48 -7.84 4.27
CA ALA A 59 6.03 -8.75 5.26
C ALA A 59 5.00 -9.78 5.74
N LYS A 60 3.75 -9.34 5.97
CA LYS A 60 2.67 -10.25 6.35
C LYS A 60 2.36 -11.25 5.23
N ALA A 61 2.33 -10.79 3.99
CA ALA A 61 2.07 -11.64 2.85
C ALA A 61 3.15 -12.71 2.66
N VAL A 62 4.41 -12.32 2.82
CA VAL A 62 5.54 -13.25 2.73
C VAL A 62 5.44 -14.32 3.83
N ARG A 63 5.13 -13.94 5.06
CA ARG A 63 4.95 -14.87 6.17
C ARG A 63 3.79 -15.83 5.93
N ALA A 64 2.67 -15.32 5.43
CA ALA A 64 1.50 -16.14 5.11
C ALA A 64 1.83 -17.16 4.04
N ALA A 65 2.52 -16.74 2.98
CA ALA A 65 2.97 -17.63 1.92
C ALA A 65 3.89 -18.73 2.45
N GLY A 66 4.79 -18.37 3.37
CA GLY A 66 5.69 -19.35 4.01
C GLY A 66 4.94 -20.42 4.80
N ARG A 67 3.91 -20.02 5.55
CA ARG A 67 3.07 -20.98 6.29
C ARG A 67 2.34 -21.94 5.35
N ILE A 68 1.83 -21.43 4.26
CA ILE A 68 1.12 -22.25 3.27
C ILE A 68 2.10 -23.26 2.64
N ARG A 69 3.28 -22.81 2.28
CA ARG A 69 4.30 -23.69 1.69
C ARG A 69 4.73 -24.78 2.65
N GLN A 70 4.87 -24.46 3.94
CA GLN A 70 5.17 -25.46 4.96
C GLN A 70 4.06 -26.48 5.12
N ALA A 71 2.81 -26.03 5.07
CA ALA A 71 1.66 -26.93 5.15
C ALA A 71 1.61 -27.88 3.96
N ILE A 72 1.92 -27.40 2.76
CA ILE A 72 2.01 -28.22 1.56
C ILE A 72 3.10 -29.28 1.72
N ALA A 73 4.26 -28.90 2.24
CA ALA A 73 5.38 -29.81 2.42
C ALA A 73 5.08 -30.93 3.41
N ARG A 74 4.17 -30.71 4.37
CA ARG A 74 3.77 -31.72 5.36
C ARG A 74 2.68 -32.66 4.84
N THR A 75 2.08 -32.32 3.74
CA THR A 75 1.04 -33.16 3.12
C THR A 75 1.66 -34.17 2.18
#